data_5100792098f299cf2e3055cac6578e66
#
_entry.id   5100792098f299cf2e3055cac6578e66
#
_cell.length_a   1.000
_cell.length_b   1.000
_cell.length_c   1.000
_cell.angle_alpha   90.00
_cell.angle_beta   90.00
_cell.angle_gamma   90.00
#
_symmetry.space_group_name_H-M   'P 1'
#
loop_
_entity.id
_entity.type
_entity.pdbx_description
1 polymer ?
#
loop_
_entity_poly.entity_id
_entity_poly.type
_entity_poly.pdbx_seq_one_letter_code
_entity_poly.pdbx_strand_id
1 'polypeptide(L)'
;MPVITLCGCTRSEKRAILSAMRKPLLLLSTLLLLASCVNLKVSKPMLKMIVDATIKLSDSPAYADSLRKVIGLPYGSEDSGRQVIDVYYADSSVRQDAVLIDIHGGFYVGGDRRSNRAFASAFLKEGFDVVLVEYRLNDGETIDVETELGDCAAALDYLSDHAGELGLNRDAMFLTGDSAGGHFALYLAEGAEDHSLPVHPERFVPQGVLVNCPAYDYELFAITNGFTESALRWFIGPRYLDKAWMASLSPRTHIASYTGPLFVSTCKNDFIRDEALKIVADCEALGREVEFLDIPSKDKKVGHVHNINFPDLPESREVNGRMIAFMRRCLNEL
;
A
#
# COMPACT_ATOMS: atom_id res chain seq x y z
N MET A 1 -24.27 17.81 9.01
CA MET A 1 -22.87 18.30 8.88
C MET A 1 -22.15 17.94 10.17
N PRO A 2 -21.08 17.15 10.15
CA PRO A 2 -20.31 16.87 11.35
C PRO A 2 -19.64 18.16 11.85
N VAL A 3 -19.79 18.45 13.13
CA VAL A 3 -19.18 19.60 13.78
C VAL A 3 -17.69 19.30 13.98
N ILE A 4 -16.83 19.97 13.21
CA ILE A 4 -15.37 19.89 13.41
C ILE A 4 -15.02 20.75 14.62
N THR A 5 -14.72 20.14 15.74
CA THR A 5 -14.27 20.84 16.94
C THR A 5 -12.74 21.06 16.84
N LEU A 6 -12.33 22.23 16.34
CA LEU A 6 -10.94 22.65 16.25
C LEU A 6 -10.50 23.24 17.61
N CYS A 7 -10.26 22.37 18.60
CA CYS A 7 -9.74 22.80 19.90
C CYS A 7 -8.22 23.00 19.78
N GLY A 8 -7.71 24.19 20.13
CA GLY A 8 -6.28 24.52 20.09
C GLY A 8 -5.80 25.34 18.88
N CYS A 9 -6.62 25.51 17.84
CA CYS A 9 -6.24 26.29 16.66
C CYS A 9 -6.54 27.79 16.80
N THR A 10 -5.64 28.63 16.31
CA THR A 10 -5.84 30.07 16.22
C THR A 10 -6.95 30.43 15.19
N ARG A 11 -7.46 31.65 15.24
CA ARG A 11 -8.51 32.13 14.33
C ARG A 11 -8.06 32.16 12.85
N SER A 12 -6.76 32.36 12.59
CA SER A 12 -6.16 32.34 11.27
C SER A 12 -6.03 30.91 10.72
N GLU A 13 -5.65 29.95 11.55
CA GLU A 13 -5.58 28.52 11.20
C GLU A 13 -6.97 27.96 10.88
N LYS A 14 -7.99 28.32 11.68
CA LYS A 14 -9.39 27.95 11.41
C LYS A 14 -9.89 28.47 10.07
N ARG A 15 -9.51 29.70 9.68
CA ARG A 15 -9.86 30.28 8.36
C ARG A 15 -9.11 29.59 7.22
N ALA A 16 -7.84 29.22 7.41
CA ALA A 16 -7.04 28.49 6.42
C ALA A 16 -7.62 27.09 6.18
N ILE A 17 -8.00 26.37 7.25
CA ILE A 17 -8.64 25.06 7.19
C ILE A 17 -9.98 25.16 6.43
N LEU A 18 -10.84 26.11 6.76
CA LEU A 18 -12.14 26.31 6.10
C LEU A 18 -11.99 26.75 4.63
N SER A 19 -10.92 27.46 4.27
CA SER A 19 -10.61 27.84 2.89
C SER A 19 -10.07 26.67 2.08
N ALA A 20 -9.23 25.82 2.69
CA ALA A 20 -8.69 24.61 2.09
C ALA A 20 -9.79 23.58 1.79
N MET A 21 -10.83 23.50 2.64
CA MET A 21 -12.00 22.62 2.44
C MET A 21 -12.78 22.89 1.14
N ARG A 22 -12.49 23.97 0.43
CA ARG A 22 -13.10 24.29 -0.89
C ARG A 22 -12.34 23.71 -2.08
N LYS A 23 -11.14 23.13 -1.88
CA LYS A 23 -10.34 22.47 -2.93
C LYS A 23 -9.90 21.09 -2.43
N PRO A 24 -10.48 20.01 -2.92
CA PRO A 24 -10.24 18.66 -2.35
C PRO A 24 -8.78 18.21 -2.37
N LEU A 25 -7.98 18.61 -3.37
CA LEU A 25 -6.54 18.29 -3.44
C LEU A 25 -5.70 18.99 -2.37
N LEU A 26 -6.08 20.23 -1.99
CA LEU A 26 -5.41 20.95 -0.90
C LEU A 26 -5.83 20.42 0.48
N LEU A 27 -6.99 19.75 0.54
CA LEU A 27 -7.58 19.28 1.79
C LEU A 27 -6.75 18.17 2.41
N LEU A 28 -6.35 17.17 1.63
CA LEU A 28 -5.64 16.00 2.14
C LEU A 28 -4.21 16.36 2.55
N SER A 29 -3.46 17.04 1.69
CA SER A 29 -2.10 17.49 2.03
C SER A 29 -2.10 18.50 3.19
N THR A 30 -3.13 19.36 3.29
CA THR A 30 -3.26 20.32 4.37
C THR A 30 -3.79 19.66 5.65
N LEU A 31 -4.67 18.66 5.58
CA LEU A 31 -5.12 17.88 6.74
C LEU A 31 -4.01 16.97 7.26
N LEU A 32 -3.24 16.32 6.40
CA LEU A 32 -2.09 15.51 6.79
C LEU A 32 -0.95 16.36 7.36
N LEU A 33 -0.66 17.55 6.79
CA LEU A 33 0.29 18.52 7.34
C LEU A 33 -0.19 19.17 8.64
N LEU A 34 -1.49 19.42 8.78
CA LEU A 34 -2.07 19.93 10.03
C LEU A 34 -2.17 18.83 11.09
N ALA A 35 -2.37 17.59 10.70
CA ALA A 35 -2.37 16.45 11.62
C ALA A 35 -0.98 16.19 12.19
N SER A 36 0.09 16.45 11.45
CA SER A 36 1.47 16.39 11.97
C SER A 36 1.83 17.54 12.90
N CYS A 37 1.14 18.68 12.81
CA CYS A 37 1.41 19.87 13.63
C CYS A 37 0.44 20.08 14.80
N VAL A 38 -0.71 19.38 14.81
CA VAL A 38 -1.76 19.50 15.82
C VAL A 38 -2.23 18.09 16.17
N ASN A 39 -2.42 17.81 17.44
CA ASN A 39 -2.96 16.53 17.97
C ASN A 39 -4.44 16.35 17.53
N LEU A 40 -4.66 16.21 16.21
CA LEU A 40 -5.98 16.17 15.58
C LEU A 40 -6.55 14.75 15.72
N LYS A 41 -7.52 14.59 16.61
CA LYS A 41 -8.30 13.34 16.68
C LYS A 41 -9.38 13.36 15.59
N VAL A 42 -9.33 12.36 14.70
CA VAL A 42 -10.34 12.18 13.63
C VAL A 42 -11.35 11.11 14.04
N SER A 43 -12.62 11.31 13.68
CA SER A 43 -13.64 10.28 13.83
C SER A 43 -13.59 9.30 12.65
N LYS A 44 -14.04 8.05 12.85
CA LYS A 44 -14.11 7.02 11.80
C LYS A 44 -14.80 7.51 10.50
N PRO A 45 -16.00 8.16 10.55
CA PRO A 45 -16.63 8.68 9.33
C PRO A 45 -15.79 9.76 8.64
N MET A 46 -15.04 10.55 9.40
CA MET A 46 -14.16 11.58 8.82
C MET A 46 -12.93 10.95 8.17
N LEU A 47 -12.30 9.95 8.79
CA LEU A 47 -11.20 9.21 8.20
C LEU A 47 -11.63 8.56 6.88
N LYS A 48 -12.75 7.83 6.90
CA LYS A 48 -13.29 7.21 5.69
C LYS A 48 -13.59 8.22 4.58
N MET A 49 -14.18 9.36 4.90
CA MET A 49 -14.44 10.44 3.94
C MET A 49 -13.15 10.99 3.32
N ILE A 50 -12.08 11.13 4.11
CA ILE A 50 -10.77 11.59 3.63
C ILE A 50 -10.17 10.57 2.66
N VAL A 51 -10.17 9.29 3.05
CA VAL A 51 -9.66 8.18 2.24
C VAL A 51 -10.44 8.07 0.92
N ASP A 52 -11.78 8.02 0.98
CA ASP A 52 -12.64 7.94 -0.21
C ASP A 52 -12.44 9.13 -1.17
N ALA A 53 -12.20 10.34 -0.64
CA ALA A 53 -11.92 11.51 -1.45
C ALA A 53 -10.57 11.39 -2.18
N THR A 54 -9.56 10.82 -1.53
CA THR A 54 -8.24 10.57 -2.12
C THR A 54 -8.32 9.56 -3.26
N ILE A 55 -9.03 8.46 -3.03
CA ILE A 55 -9.21 7.40 -4.02
C ILE A 55 -9.91 7.91 -5.27
N LYS A 56 -10.98 8.70 -5.12
CA LYS A 56 -11.69 9.31 -6.26
C LYS A 56 -10.81 10.19 -7.13
N LEU A 57 -9.81 10.85 -6.52
CA LEU A 57 -8.84 11.68 -7.24
C LEU A 57 -7.86 10.85 -8.06
N SER A 58 -7.63 9.60 -7.68
CA SER A 58 -6.70 8.68 -8.33
C SER A 58 -7.35 7.84 -9.44
N ASP A 59 -8.67 7.79 -9.54
CA ASP A 59 -9.41 7.01 -10.56
C ASP A 59 -9.47 7.73 -11.92
N SER A 60 -8.30 7.95 -12.51
CA SER A 60 -8.15 8.55 -13.84
C SER A 60 -7.99 7.48 -14.92
N PRO A 61 -8.43 7.72 -16.17
CA PRO A 61 -8.13 6.85 -17.30
C PRO A 61 -6.62 6.60 -17.40
N ALA A 62 -6.24 5.34 -17.58
CA ALA A 62 -4.86 4.91 -17.61
C ALA A 62 -4.52 4.11 -18.87
N TYR A 63 -3.23 4.03 -19.23
CA TYR A 63 -2.77 3.18 -20.33
C TYR A 63 -3.21 1.72 -20.16
N ALA A 64 -3.25 1.22 -18.92
CA ALA A 64 -3.76 -0.10 -18.58
C ALA A 64 -5.17 -0.38 -19.17
N ASP A 65 -6.01 0.65 -19.29
CA ASP A 65 -7.39 0.50 -19.82
C ASP A 65 -7.43 0.11 -21.30
N SER A 66 -6.39 0.38 -22.06
CA SER A 66 -6.28 0.06 -23.50
C SER A 66 -5.78 -1.36 -23.79
N LEU A 67 -5.25 -2.07 -22.77
CA LEU A 67 -4.62 -3.36 -22.93
C LEU A 67 -5.59 -4.53 -22.76
N ARG A 68 -5.13 -5.74 -23.16
CA ARG A 68 -5.81 -7.00 -22.82
C ARG A 68 -5.89 -7.12 -21.31
N LYS A 69 -7.04 -7.52 -20.79
CA LYS A 69 -7.28 -7.63 -19.35
C LYS A 69 -8.38 -8.62 -19.01
N VAL A 70 -8.35 -9.12 -17.79
CA VAL A 70 -9.45 -9.84 -17.12
C VAL A 70 -9.81 -9.03 -15.89
N ILE A 71 -11.06 -8.61 -15.77
CA ILE A 71 -11.51 -7.68 -14.72
C ILE A 71 -12.49 -8.37 -13.80
N GLY A 72 -12.28 -8.21 -12.48
CA GLY A 72 -13.19 -8.72 -11.46
C GLY A 72 -13.20 -10.24 -11.37
N LEU A 73 -12.06 -10.88 -11.62
CA LEU A 73 -11.92 -12.33 -11.48
C LEU A 73 -11.98 -12.71 -10.00
N PRO A 74 -12.98 -13.51 -9.55
CA PRO A 74 -13.11 -13.85 -8.14
C PRO A 74 -12.03 -14.85 -7.71
N TYR A 75 -11.43 -14.62 -6.55
CA TYR A 75 -10.53 -15.55 -5.87
C TYR A 75 -11.13 -16.12 -4.57
N GLY A 76 -12.22 -15.56 -4.11
CA GLY A 76 -12.95 -15.98 -2.92
C GLY A 76 -14.43 -16.24 -3.21
N SER A 77 -15.14 -16.74 -2.20
CA SER A 77 -16.55 -17.12 -2.29
C SER A 77 -17.52 -16.06 -1.73
N GLU A 78 -17.01 -14.99 -1.16
CA GLU A 78 -17.84 -13.97 -0.52
C GLU A 78 -18.55 -13.09 -1.57
N ASP A 79 -19.85 -12.87 -1.38
CA ASP A 79 -20.70 -12.07 -2.28
C ASP A 79 -20.50 -10.55 -2.10
N SER A 80 -19.39 -10.14 -1.48
CA SER A 80 -19.07 -8.73 -1.24
C SER A 80 -18.64 -7.98 -2.52
N GLY A 81 -18.28 -8.71 -3.58
CA GLY A 81 -17.66 -8.18 -4.80
C GLY A 81 -16.25 -7.62 -4.59
N ARG A 82 -15.65 -7.86 -3.40
CA ARG A 82 -14.31 -7.38 -3.05
C ARG A 82 -13.23 -8.46 -3.03
N GLN A 83 -13.58 -9.73 -3.05
CA GLN A 83 -12.62 -10.81 -3.21
C GLN A 83 -12.37 -11.09 -4.69
N VAL A 84 -11.81 -10.10 -5.40
CA VAL A 84 -11.58 -10.14 -6.84
C VAL A 84 -10.22 -9.57 -7.20
N ILE A 85 -9.70 -9.99 -8.36
CA ILE A 85 -8.48 -9.42 -8.96
C ILE A 85 -8.78 -8.89 -10.35
N ASP A 86 -8.00 -7.88 -10.76
CA ASP A 86 -7.91 -7.44 -12.16
C ASP A 86 -6.55 -7.82 -12.71
N VAL A 87 -6.50 -8.53 -13.82
CA VAL A 87 -5.26 -8.93 -14.51
C VAL A 87 -5.11 -8.09 -15.77
N TYR A 88 -4.01 -7.37 -15.88
CA TYR A 88 -3.63 -6.60 -17.06
C TYR A 88 -2.38 -7.22 -17.68
N TYR A 89 -2.44 -7.46 -19.00
CA TYR A 89 -1.34 -8.06 -19.74
C TYR A 89 -0.58 -6.97 -20.49
N ALA A 90 0.73 -6.98 -20.38
CA ALA A 90 1.60 -6.13 -21.19
C ALA A 90 1.43 -6.42 -22.69
N ASP A 91 1.77 -5.46 -23.54
CA ASP A 91 1.78 -5.68 -24.98
C ASP A 91 2.77 -6.79 -25.32
N SER A 92 2.34 -7.74 -26.16
CA SER A 92 3.14 -8.93 -26.52
C SER A 92 4.49 -8.60 -27.14
N SER A 93 4.63 -7.42 -27.74
CA SER A 93 5.89 -6.96 -28.36
C SER A 93 6.98 -6.58 -27.37
N VAL A 94 6.59 -6.31 -26.09
CA VAL A 94 7.52 -5.89 -25.02
C VAL A 94 7.48 -6.78 -23.78
N ARG A 95 6.62 -7.80 -23.77
CA ARG A 95 6.32 -8.61 -22.57
C ARG A 95 7.56 -9.30 -22.02
N GLN A 96 7.80 -9.16 -20.70
CA GLN A 96 8.97 -9.67 -19.97
C GLN A 96 8.74 -11.06 -19.34
N ASP A 97 7.53 -11.63 -19.49
CA ASP A 97 7.11 -12.86 -18.84
C ASP A 97 7.27 -12.84 -17.30
N ALA A 98 6.97 -11.70 -16.71
CA ALA A 98 7.00 -11.50 -15.27
C ALA A 98 5.79 -10.65 -14.82
N VAL A 99 5.40 -10.80 -13.57
CA VAL A 99 4.16 -10.25 -13.01
C VAL A 99 4.45 -9.37 -11.81
N LEU A 100 3.85 -8.19 -11.75
CA LEU A 100 3.76 -7.36 -10.56
C LEU A 100 2.37 -7.51 -9.95
N ILE A 101 2.28 -8.01 -8.73
CA ILE A 101 1.03 -8.12 -7.98
C ILE A 101 0.98 -6.94 -7.02
N ASP A 102 -0.06 -6.11 -7.12
CA ASP A 102 -0.22 -4.87 -6.36
C ASP A 102 -1.37 -4.96 -5.37
N ILE A 103 -1.07 -4.68 -4.10
CA ILE A 103 -2.04 -4.56 -3.00
C ILE A 103 -2.18 -3.08 -2.67
N HIS A 104 -3.37 -2.51 -2.91
CA HIS A 104 -3.60 -1.08 -2.70
C HIS A 104 -3.60 -0.68 -1.22
N GLY A 105 -3.22 0.57 -0.95
CA GLY A 105 -3.36 1.20 0.35
C GLY A 105 -4.77 1.72 0.62
N GLY A 106 -4.92 2.45 1.75
CA GLY A 106 -6.19 3.08 2.09
C GLY A 106 -6.51 3.09 3.58
N PHE A 107 -5.50 3.18 4.45
CA PHE A 107 -5.69 3.19 5.90
C PHE A 107 -6.52 1.99 6.41
N TYR A 108 -6.49 0.84 5.73
CA TYR A 108 -7.26 -0.37 6.04
C TYR A 108 -8.78 -0.22 5.91
N VAL A 109 -9.34 0.99 5.81
CA VAL A 109 -10.78 1.30 5.82
C VAL A 109 -11.31 1.79 4.48
N GLY A 110 -10.46 1.94 3.50
CA GLY A 110 -10.78 2.44 2.16
C GLY A 110 -9.81 1.89 1.13
N GLY A 111 -9.95 2.33 -0.10
CA GLY A 111 -9.15 1.85 -1.21
C GLY A 111 -10.00 1.08 -2.21
N ASP A 112 -9.41 0.97 -3.38
CA ASP A 112 -9.99 0.23 -4.50
C ASP A 112 -8.83 -0.07 -5.47
N ARG A 113 -8.70 -1.31 -5.91
CA ARG A 113 -7.65 -1.75 -6.84
C ARG A 113 -7.51 -0.86 -8.07
N ARG A 114 -8.62 -0.28 -8.55
CA ARG A 114 -8.63 0.59 -9.73
C ARG A 114 -7.87 1.90 -9.52
N SER A 115 -7.66 2.32 -8.29
CA SER A 115 -6.89 3.54 -7.97
C SER A 115 -5.44 3.44 -8.44
N ASN A 116 -4.87 2.23 -8.43
CA ASN A 116 -3.46 1.99 -8.78
C ASN A 116 -3.23 1.74 -10.30
N ARG A 117 -4.28 1.84 -11.15
CA ARG A 117 -4.15 1.61 -12.62
C ARG A 117 -3.15 2.54 -13.30
N ALA A 118 -3.07 3.78 -12.86
CA ALA A 118 -2.11 4.74 -13.43
C ALA A 118 -0.67 4.35 -13.08
N PHE A 119 -0.42 3.91 -11.85
CA PHE A 119 0.85 3.31 -11.42
C PHE A 119 1.15 2.04 -12.20
N ALA A 120 0.23 1.09 -12.28
CA ALA A 120 0.35 -0.15 -13.04
C ALA A 120 0.76 0.09 -14.50
N SER A 121 0.28 1.19 -15.09
CA SER A 121 0.60 1.57 -16.47
C SER A 121 2.10 1.80 -16.73
N ALA A 122 2.88 2.17 -15.70
CA ALA A 122 4.33 2.33 -15.83
C ALA A 122 5.01 0.97 -16.08
N PHE A 123 4.59 -0.06 -15.37
CA PHE A 123 5.13 -1.43 -15.47
C PHE A 123 4.66 -2.13 -16.74
N LEU A 124 3.39 -1.97 -17.10
CA LEU A 124 2.82 -2.51 -18.34
C LEU A 124 3.54 -1.99 -19.60
N LYS A 125 3.93 -0.71 -19.62
CA LYS A 125 4.73 -0.12 -20.71
C LYS A 125 6.12 -0.73 -20.83
N GLU A 126 6.65 -1.22 -19.73
CA GLU A 126 7.98 -1.84 -19.64
C GLU A 126 7.94 -3.37 -19.76
N GLY A 127 6.74 -3.91 -20.06
CA GLY A 127 6.54 -5.31 -20.41
C GLY A 127 6.14 -6.23 -19.26
N PHE A 128 5.96 -5.73 -18.06
CA PHE A 128 5.49 -6.53 -16.93
C PHE A 128 3.97 -6.65 -16.95
N ASP A 129 3.44 -7.85 -16.79
CA ASP A 129 2.02 -8.04 -16.49
C ASP A 129 1.73 -7.50 -15.09
N VAL A 130 0.51 -6.99 -14.85
CA VAL A 130 0.15 -6.45 -13.55
C VAL A 130 -1.17 -7.04 -13.07
N VAL A 131 -1.18 -7.49 -11.82
CA VAL A 131 -2.39 -7.91 -11.12
C VAL A 131 -2.69 -6.90 -10.03
N LEU A 132 -3.92 -6.39 -10.01
CA LEU A 132 -4.42 -5.49 -8.97
C LEU A 132 -5.37 -6.28 -8.06
N VAL A 133 -5.02 -6.37 -6.79
CA VAL A 133 -5.80 -7.13 -5.79
C VAL A 133 -6.80 -6.22 -5.11
N GLU A 134 -8.06 -6.65 -5.06
CA GLU A 134 -9.10 -6.07 -4.21
C GLU A 134 -9.33 -6.99 -3.02
N TYR A 135 -9.59 -6.44 -1.85
CA TYR A 135 -9.85 -7.17 -0.62
C TYR A 135 -10.97 -6.49 0.19
N ARG A 136 -11.61 -7.22 1.10
CA ARG A 136 -12.62 -6.65 2.00
C ARG A 136 -11.97 -5.60 2.89
N LEU A 137 -12.64 -4.48 3.09
CA LEU A 137 -12.11 -3.38 3.90
C LEU A 137 -12.62 -3.46 5.32
N ASN A 138 -11.77 -3.10 6.25
CA ASN A 138 -12.08 -3.05 7.67
C ASN A 138 -13.30 -2.14 7.93
N ASP A 139 -14.34 -2.71 8.52
CA ASP A 139 -15.57 -2.01 8.91
C ASP A 139 -15.60 -1.69 10.42
N GLY A 140 -14.63 -2.23 11.18
CA GLY A 140 -14.50 -2.09 12.63
C GLY A 140 -15.50 -2.92 13.43
N GLU A 141 -16.20 -3.85 12.78
CA GLU A 141 -17.21 -4.72 13.39
C GLU A 141 -17.00 -6.18 13.04
N THR A 142 -17.04 -6.53 11.74
CA THR A 142 -16.96 -7.90 11.23
C THR A 142 -15.72 -8.16 10.40
N ILE A 143 -15.15 -7.14 9.80
CA ILE A 143 -13.93 -7.18 8.98
C ILE A 143 -12.82 -6.46 9.74
N ASP A 144 -11.78 -7.16 10.09
CA ASP A 144 -10.59 -6.63 10.74
C ASP A 144 -9.33 -6.81 9.86
N VAL A 145 -8.19 -6.41 10.37
CA VAL A 145 -6.90 -6.49 9.65
C VAL A 145 -6.49 -7.94 9.36
N GLU A 146 -6.81 -8.89 10.24
CA GLU A 146 -6.54 -10.32 10.00
C GLU A 146 -7.38 -10.83 8.82
N THR A 147 -8.62 -10.38 8.70
CA THR A 147 -9.51 -10.69 7.57
C THR A 147 -8.97 -10.10 6.27
N GLU A 148 -8.51 -8.85 6.28
CA GLU A 148 -7.90 -8.19 5.11
C GLU A 148 -6.64 -8.92 4.64
N LEU A 149 -5.75 -9.28 5.57
CA LEU A 149 -4.56 -10.10 5.29
C LEU A 149 -4.94 -11.47 4.73
N GLY A 150 -5.95 -12.13 5.31
CA GLY A 150 -6.46 -13.41 4.85
C GLY A 150 -7.00 -13.36 3.42
N ASP A 151 -7.70 -12.30 3.04
CA ASP A 151 -8.15 -12.08 1.67
C ASP A 151 -6.96 -11.93 0.72
N CYS A 152 -5.98 -11.12 1.09
CA CYS A 152 -4.77 -10.93 0.27
C CYS A 152 -3.97 -12.25 0.14
N ALA A 153 -3.81 -13.02 1.22
CA ALA A 153 -3.17 -14.35 1.17
C ALA A 153 -3.90 -15.28 0.22
N ALA A 154 -5.23 -15.34 0.30
CA ALA A 154 -6.05 -16.14 -0.60
C ALA A 154 -5.93 -15.71 -2.07
N ALA A 155 -5.82 -14.42 -2.34
CA ALA A 155 -5.58 -13.89 -3.69
C ALA A 155 -4.21 -14.35 -4.23
N LEU A 156 -3.17 -14.31 -3.39
CA LEU A 156 -1.82 -14.75 -3.77
C LEU A 156 -1.79 -16.25 -4.05
N ASP A 157 -2.43 -17.07 -3.23
CA ASP A 157 -2.54 -18.51 -3.45
C ASP A 157 -3.36 -18.82 -4.70
N TYR A 158 -4.46 -18.10 -4.94
CA TYR A 158 -5.24 -18.24 -6.16
C TYR A 158 -4.39 -17.98 -7.40
N LEU A 159 -3.58 -16.91 -7.39
CA LEU A 159 -2.67 -16.58 -8.50
C LEU A 159 -1.62 -17.68 -8.71
N SER A 160 -1.06 -18.24 -7.64
CA SER A 160 -0.12 -19.36 -7.73
C SER A 160 -0.74 -20.59 -8.36
N ASP A 161 -1.98 -20.95 -7.97
CA ASP A 161 -2.68 -22.15 -8.47
C ASP A 161 -3.14 -22.00 -9.91
N HIS A 162 -3.54 -20.80 -10.34
CA HIS A 162 -4.15 -20.53 -11.64
C HIS A 162 -3.22 -19.77 -12.62
N ALA A 163 -1.93 -19.60 -12.28
CA ALA A 163 -1.00 -18.86 -13.11
C ALA A 163 -0.97 -19.34 -14.57
N GLY A 164 -0.90 -20.66 -14.77
CA GLY A 164 -0.90 -21.27 -16.10
C GLY A 164 -2.17 -20.99 -16.90
N GLU A 165 -3.34 -21.06 -16.27
CA GLU A 165 -4.64 -20.78 -16.91
C GLU A 165 -4.76 -19.29 -17.29
N LEU A 166 -4.20 -18.42 -16.45
CA LEU A 166 -4.16 -16.98 -16.69
C LEU A 166 -3.07 -16.58 -17.68
N GLY A 167 -2.16 -17.49 -18.04
CA GLY A 167 -1.01 -17.22 -18.88
C GLY A 167 0.01 -16.29 -18.22
N LEU A 168 0.15 -16.41 -16.90
CA LEU A 168 1.13 -15.71 -16.07
C LEU A 168 2.29 -16.63 -15.72
N ASN A 169 3.46 -16.07 -15.54
CA ASN A 169 4.63 -16.82 -15.08
C ASN A 169 4.66 -16.89 -13.55
N ARG A 170 4.38 -18.06 -12.99
CA ARG A 170 4.37 -18.30 -11.55
C ARG A 170 5.74 -18.05 -10.90
N ASP A 171 6.81 -18.38 -11.61
CA ASP A 171 8.17 -18.32 -11.07
C ASP A 171 8.77 -16.92 -11.12
N ALA A 172 8.04 -15.93 -11.68
CA ALA A 172 8.48 -14.54 -11.82
C ALA A 172 7.41 -13.55 -11.32
N MET A 173 6.84 -13.82 -10.14
CA MET A 173 5.85 -12.96 -9.49
C MET A 173 6.50 -12.08 -8.43
N PHE A 174 6.37 -10.78 -8.59
CA PHE A 174 6.80 -9.76 -7.62
C PHE A 174 5.59 -9.24 -6.86
N LEU A 175 5.78 -8.90 -5.58
CA LEU A 175 4.72 -8.37 -4.74
C LEU A 175 5.01 -6.91 -4.42
N THR A 176 4.01 -6.04 -4.61
CA THR A 176 4.10 -4.64 -4.24
C THR A 176 2.86 -4.18 -3.49
N GLY A 177 3.01 -3.07 -2.78
CA GLY A 177 1.89 -2.38 -2.17
C GLY A 177 2.30 -1.00 -1.67
N ASP A 178 1.31 -0.17 -1.46
CA ASP A 178 1.50 1.18 -0.95
C ASP A 178 0.82 1.36 0.41
N SER A 179 1.43 2.09 1.34
CA SER A 179 0.85 2.41 2.65
C SER A 179 0.41 1.15 3.41
N ALA A 180 -0.87 0.98 3.72
CA ALA A 180 -1.46 -0.24 4.30
C ALA A 180 -1.24 -1.48 3.40
N GLY A 181 -1.32 -1.31 2.07
CA GLY A 181 -1.00 -2.38 1.11
C GLY A 181 0.48 -2.77 1.16
N GLY A 182 1.38 -1.80 1.42
CA GLY A 182 2.80 -2.06 1.65
C GLY A 182 3.06 -2.88 2.92
N HIS A 183 2.28 -2.63 3.97
CA HIS A 183 2.25 -3.48 5.17
C HIS A 183 1.86 -4.92 4.79
N PHE A 184 0.75 -5.08 4.09
CA PHE A 184 0.27 -6.40 3.69
C PHE A 184 1.26 -7.14 2.79
N ALA A 185 1.84 -6.45 1.81
CA ALA A 185 2.82 -7.05 0.91
C ALA A 185 4.04 -7.60 1.67
N LEU A 186 4.59 -6.81 2.61
CA LEU A 186 5.76 -7.22 3.38
C LEU A 186 5.40 -8.35 4.35
N TYR A 187 4.30 -8.23 5.11
CA TYR A 187 3.84 -9.25 6.06
C TYR A 187 3.56 -10.59 5.37
N LEU A 188 2.91 -10.59 4.21
CA LEU A 188 2.59 -11.81 3.48
C LEU A 188 3.83 -12.44 2.84
N ALA A 189 4.83 -11.65 2.47
CA ALA A 189 6.11 -12.17 2.02
C ALA A 189 6.89 -12.84 3.17
N GLU A 190 6.85 -12.27 4.37
CA GLU A 190 7.38 -12.89 5.60
C GLU A 190 6.66 -14.20 5.90
N GLY A 191 5.32 -14.21 5.82
CA GLY A 191 4.50 -15.38 6.01
C GLY A 191 4.71 -16.47 4.95
N ALA A 192 5.10 -16.11 3.74
CA ALA A 192 5.44 -17.09 2.70
C ALA A 192 6.71 -17.91 3.03
N GLU A 193 7.60 -17.34 3.83
CA GLU A 193 8.82 -18.03 4.32
C GLU A 193 8.63 -18.60 5.74
N ASP A 194 7.70 -18.06 6.53
CA ASP A 194 7.42 -18.50 7.91
C ASP A 194 5.93 -18.76 8.13
N HIS A 195 5.51 -19.98 7.88
CA HIS A 195 4.12 -20.42 8.07
C HIS A 195 3.67 -20.48 9.55
N SER A 196 4.50 -20.04 10.48
CA SER A 196 4.08 -19.85 11.88
C SER A 196 3.36 -18.51 12.11
N LEU A 197 3.37 -17.59 11.15
CA LEU A 197 2.62 -16.36 11.23
C LEU A 197 1.11 -16.63 11.21
N PRO A 198 0.30 -15.84 11.96
CA PRO A 198 -1.16 -16.04 12.06
C PRO A 198 -1.87 -16.07 10.70
N VAL A 199 -1.39 -15.28 9.74
CA VAL A 199 -1.90 -15.21 8.37
C VAL A 199 -0.73 -15.31 7.39
N HIS A 200 -0.79 -16.23 6.46
CA HIS A 200 0.25 -16.45 5.45
C HIS A 200 -0.35 -17.09 4.19
N PRO A 201 0.26 -16.87 3.03
CA PRO A 201 -0.06 -17.64 1.84
C PRO A 201 0.57 -19.04 1.94
N GLU A 202 -0.13 -20.07 1.48
CA GLU A 202 0.31 -21.46 1.56
C GLU A 202 1.19 -21.88 0.37
N ARG A 203 1.04 -21.21 -0.78
CA ARG A 203 1.59 -21.64 -2.06
C ARG A 203 2.32 -20.56 -2.84
N PHE A 204 2.19 -19.30 -2.41
CA PHE A 204 2.81 -18.17 -3.06
C PHE A 204 4.15 -17.82 -2.41
N VAL A 205 5.18 -17.62 -3.25
CA VAL A 205 6.47 -17.08 -2.83
C VAL A 205 6.87 -15.99 -3.81
N PRO A 206 7.10 -14.74 -3.37
CA PRO A 206 7.48 -13.66 -4.27
C PRO A 206 8.95 -13.75 -4.70
N GLN A 207 9.26 -13.39 -5.95
CA GLN A 207 10.62 -13.19 -6.45
C GLN A 207 11.32 -11.96 -5.85
N GLY A 208 10.54 -11.04 -5.32
CA GLY A 208 10.99 -9.85 -4.63
C GLY A 208 9.80 -9.02 -4.20
N VAL A 209 10.03 -8.17 -3.21
CA VAL A 209 9.02 -7.29 -2.62
C VAL A 209 9.40 -5.85 -2.81
N LEU A 210 8.42 -5.02 -3.22
CA LEU A 210 8.60 -3.60 -3.46
C LEU A 210 7.55 -2.80 -2.70
N VAL A 211 7.92 -2.04 -1.68
CA VAL A 211 6.95 -1.32 -0.86
C VAL A 211 7.10 0.19 -0.98
N ASN A 212 5.97 0.87 -1.13
CA ASN A 212 5.89 2.32 -1.32
C ASN A 212 5.28 3.00 -0.09
N CYS A 213 6.04 3.84 0.60
CA CYS A 213 5.59 4.54 1.82
C CYS A 213 4.85 3.58 2.78
N PRO A 214 5.41 2.39 3.10
CA PRO A 214 4.69 1.34 3.81
C PRO A 214 4.41 1.71 5.26
N ALA A 215 3.31 1.22 5.84
CA ALA A 215 3.21 0.99 7.26
C ALA A 215 4.00 -0.29 7.61
N TYR A 216 4.64 -0.31 8.78
CA TYR A 216 5.57 -1.38 9.13
C TYR A 216 5.41 -1.87 10.58
N ASP A 217 5.16 -0.95 11.48
CA ASP A 217 5.06 -1.23 12.91
C ASP A 217 3.88 -0.47 13.52
N TYR A 218 2.88 -1.17 14.01
CA TYR A 218 1.73 -0.53 14.62
C TYR A 218 2.06 0.31 15.85
N GLU A 219 3.09 -0.04 16.62
CA GLU A 219 3.53 0.79 17.75
C GLU A 219 4.15 2.10 17.26
N LEU A 220 5.01 2.06 16.24
CA LEU A 220 5.60 3.24 15.63
C LEU A 220 4.52 4.10 14.96
N PHE A 221 3.63 3.49 14.22
CA PHE A 221 2.49 4.16 13.59
C PHE A 221 1.62 4.89 14.63
N ALA A 222 1.34 4.26 15.78
CA ALA A 222 0.55 4.86 16.86
C ALA A 222 1.16 6.13 17.43
N ILE A 223 2.49 6.20 17.55
CA ILE A 223 3.18 7.34 18.16
C ILE A 223 3.60 8.42 17.15
N THR A 224 3.46 8.18 15.84
CA THR A 224 3.90 9.12 14.81
C THR A 224 3.19 10.48 14.93
N ASN A 225 1.87 10.47 15.11
CA ASN A 225 1.07 11.68 15.41
C ASN A 225 -0.36 11.33 15.86
N GLY A 226 -1.13 12.31 16.30
CA GLY A 226 -2.50 12.08 16.80
C GLY A 226 -3.49 11.61 15.73
N PHE A 227 -3.20 11.83 14.45
CA PHE A 227 -4.01 11.31 13.36
C PHE A 227 -3.78 9.81 13.18
N THR A 228 -2.52 9.36 13.15
CA THR A 228 -2.17 7.94 13.04
C THR A 228 -2.65 7.15 14.27
N GLU A 229 -2.51 7.70 15.48
CA GLU A 229 -3.08 7.09 16.69
C GLU A 229 -4.61 6.93 16.58
N SER A 230 -5.32 7.97 16.12
CA SER A 230 -6.77 7.91 15.96
C SER A 230 -7.17 6.91 14.88
N ALA A 231 -6.45 6.86 13.76
CA ALA A 231 -6.68 5.88 12.71
C ALA A 231 -6.49 4.46 13.25
N LEU A 232 -5.37 4.18 13.93
CA LEU A 232 -5.09 2.88 14.54
C LEU A 232 -6.21 2.42 15.48
N ARG A 233 -6.70 3.30 16.36
CA ARG A 233 -7.83 3.00 17.25
C ARG A 233 -9.10 2.63 16.48
N TRP A 234 -9.30 3.20 15.29
CA TRP A 234 -10.52 2.99 14.51
C TRP A 234 -10.48 1.69 13.71
N PHE A 235 -9.35 1.34 13.07
CA PHE A 235 -9.31 0.13 12.27
C PHE A 235 -8.89 -1.13 13.07
N ILE A 236 -8.19 -0.98 14.19
CA ILE A 236 -7.90 -2.10 15.10
C ILE A 236 -9.01 -2.26 16.17
N GLY A 237 -9.72 -1.18 16.47
CA GLY A 237 -10.78 -1.21 17.47
C GLY A 237 -10.25 -1.48 18.89
N PRO A 238 -10.98 -2.21 19.74
CA PRO A 238 -10.56 -2.48 21.13
C PRO A 238 -9.22 -3.20 21.27
N ARG A 239 -8.83 -4.01 20.26
CA ARG A 239 -7.59 -4.78 20.25
C ARG A 239 -6.34 -3.92 20.10
N TYR A 240 -6.46 -2.62 19.78
CA TYR A 240 -5.31 -1.72 19.69
C TYR A 240 -4.51 -1.61 21.02
N LEU A 241 -5.10 -2.02 22.15
CA LEU A 241 -4.42 -2.09 23.45
C LEU A 241 -3.69 -3.42 23.66
N ASP A 242 -3.98 -4.44 22.85
CA ASP A 242 -3.28 -5.72 22.86
C ASP A 242 -1.98 -5.63 22.05
N LYS A 243 -0.93 -5.27 22.74
CA LYS A 243 0.39 -5.08 22.11
C LYS A 243 0.94 -6.38 21.51
N ALA A 244 0.67 -7.52 22.10
CA ALA A 244 1.15 -8.80 21.60
C ALA A 244 0.47 -9.13 20.27
N TRP A 245 -0.84 -8.91 20.18
CA TRP A 245 -1.58 -9.09 18.93
C TRP A 245 -1.15 -8.08 17.86
N MET A 246 -1.00 -6.80 18.20
CA MET A 246 -0.47 -5.80 17.26
C MET A 246 0.92 -6.16 16.74
N ALA A 247 1.80 -6.62 17.63
CA ALA A 247 3.14 -7.06 17.26
C ALA A 247 3.10 -8.29 16.33
N SER A 248 2.18 -9.25 16.58
CA SER A 248 2.04 -10.44 15.72
C SER A 248 1.56 -10.13 14.29
N LEU A 249 0.94 -8.96 14.07
CA LEU A 249 0.52 -8.50 12.75
C LEU A 249 1.44 -7.39 12.17
N SER A 250 2.45 -6.95 12.89
CA SER A 250 3.42 -5.95 12.42
C SER A 250 4.56 -6.63 11.66
N PRO A 251 4.82 -6.30 10.39
CA PRO A 251 5.94 -6.86 9.62
C PRO A 251 7.28 -6.73 10.36
N ARG A 252 7.47 -5.66 11.12
CA ARG A 252 8.67 -5.46 11.93
C ARG A 252 9.03 -6.64 12.83
N THR A 253 8.03 -7.30 13.39
CA THR A 253 8.25 -8.44 14.30
C THR A 253 8.80 -9.64 13.54
N HIS A 254 8.50 -9.76 12.27
CA HIS A 254 8.77 -10.92 11.43
C HIS A 254 9.78 -10.66 10.31
N ILE A 255 10.34 -9.44 10.23
CA ILE A 255 11.23 -9.04 9.12
C ILE A 255 12.44 -9.97 8.93
N ALA A 256 12.87 -10.66 9.98
CA ALA A 256 13.94 -11.65 9.89
C ALA A 256 13.54 -12.91 9.09
N SER A 257 12.25 -13.20 8.99
CA SER A 257 11.74 -14.36 8.25
C SER A 257 11.82 -14.16 6.73
N TYR A 258 11.63 -12.93 6.22
CA TYR A 258 11.76 -12.68 4.77
C TYR A 258 13.23 -12.48 4.40
N THR A 259 13.75 -13.33 3.51
CA THR A 259 15.16 -13.32 3.08
C THR A 259 15.35 -12.88 1.61
N GLY A 260 14.27 -12.74 0.87
CA GLY A 260 14.28 -12.36 -0.54
C GLY A 260 14.65 -10.89 -0.80
N PRO A 261 14.78 -10.51 -2.08
CA PRO A 261 15.09 -9.13 -2.50
C PRO A 261 14.01 -8.15 -2.04
N LEU A 262 14.43 -7.01 -1.48
CA LEU A 262 13.53 -5.99 -0.94
C LEU A 262 13.87 -4.59 -1.48
N PHE A 263 12.86 -3.91 -2.02
CA PHE A 263 12.90 -2.51 -2.41
C PHE A 263 11.94 -1.70 -1.53
N VAL A 264 12.42 -0.59 -0.97
CA VAL A 264 11.63 0.30 -0.11
C VAL A 264 11.73 1.72 -0.65
N SER A 265 10.60 2.37 -0.87
CA SER A 265 10.57 3.80 -1.23
C SER A 265 9.75 4.62 -0.27
N THR A 266 10.19 5.85 -0.08
CA THR A 266 9.49 6.90 0.67
C THR A 266 9.89 8.27 0.12
N CYS A 267 9.43 9.35 0.75
CA CYS A 267 9.85 10.70 0.43
C CYS A 267 9.89 11.59 1.68
N LYS A 268 10.60 12.69 1.58
CA LYS A 268 10.75 13.65 2.68
C LYS A 268 9.44 14.15 3.28
N ASN A 269 8.39 14.28 2.46
CA ASN A 269 7.08 14.79 2.89
C ASN A 269 6.08 13.67 3.22
N ASP A 270 6.53 12.43 3.31
CA ASP A 270 5.70 11.31 3.75
C ASP A 270 5.47 11.40 5.26
N PHE A 271 4.21 11.35 5.68
CA PHE A 271 3.82 11.50 7.10
C PHE A 271 4.15 10.25 7.95
N ILE A 272 4.43 9.11 7.30
CA ILE A 272 4.92 7.88 7.95
C ILE A 272 6.31 7.49 7.45
N ARG A 273 7.11 8.45 6.99
CA ARG A 273 8.48 8.22 6.49
C ARG A 273 9.35 7.40 7.44
N ASP A 274 9.17 7.58 8.75
CA ASP A 274 9.95 6.89 9.78
C ASP A 274 9.71 5.37 9.76
N GLU A 275 8.56 4.91 9.28
CA GLU A 275 8.27 3.48 9.06
C GLU A 275 9.24 2.88 8.02
N ALA A 276 9.40 3.55 6.88
CA ALA A 276 10.33 3.11 5.82
C ALA A 276 11.79 3.14 6.30
N LEU A 277 12.20 4.20 7.03
CA LEU A 277 13.54 4.28 7.62
C LEU A 277 13.78 3.15 8.61
N LYS A 278 12.75 2.74 9.34
CA LYS A 278 12.86 1.65 10.31
C LYS A 278 13.04 0.29 9.63
N ILE A 279 12.38 0.04 8.49
CA ILE A 279 12.63 -1.17 7.68
C ILE A 279 14.11 -1.26 7.32
N VAL A 280 14.68 -0.18 6.79
CA VAL A 280 16.09 -0.13 6.39
C VAL A 280 17.00 -0.43 7.56
N ALA A 281 16.78 0.24 8.69
CA ALA A 281 17.59 0.05 9.90
C ALA A 281 17.51 -1.39 10.45
N ASP A 282 16.34 -2.02 10.41
CA ASP A 282 16.15 -3.39 10.87
C ASP A 282 16.80 -4.40 9.90
N CYS A 283 16.72 -4.18 8.59
CA CYS A 283 17.42 -5.00 7.59
C CYS A 283 18.96 -4.88 7.74
N GLU A 284 19.48 -3.65 7.92
CA GLU A 284 20.91 -3.41 8.17
C GLU A 284 21.39 -4.12 9.44
N ALA A 285 20.60 -4.09 10.52
CA ALA A 285 20.89 -4.79 11.76
C ALA A 285 20.94 -6.31 11.60
N LEU A 286 20.21 -6.86 10.63
CA LEU A 286 20.21 -8.27 10.24
C LEU A 286 21.31 -8.60 9.21
N GLY A 287 22.12 -7.61 8.77
CA GLY A 287 23.13 -7.80 7.74
C GLY A 287 22.55 -8.04 6.34
N ARG A 288 21.31 -7.56 6.07
CA ARG A 288 20.61 -7.75 4.81
C ARG A 288 20.64 -6.49 3.97
N GLU A 289 20.87 -6.68 2.68
CA GLU A 289 20.76 -5.59 1.71
C GLU A 289 19.29 -5.26 1.45
N VAL A 290 19.00 -3.97 1.34
CA VAL A 290 17.72 -3.42 0.91
C VAL A 290 17.99 -2.29 -0.07
N GLU A 291 17.32 -2.31 -1.22
CA GLU A 291 17.36 -1.15 -2.10
C GLU A 291 16.41 -0.08 -1.55
N PHE A 292 16.97 1.03 -1.11
CA PHE A 292 16.20 2.11 -0.48
C PHE A 292 16.23 3.40 -1.31
N LEU A 293 15.07 4.01 -1.48
CA LEU A 293 14.93 5.30 -2.16
C LEU A 293 14.08 6.27 -1.34
N ASP A 294 14.72 7.32 -0.84
CA ASP A 294 14.08 8.42 -0.13
C ASP A 294 14.13 9.70 -0.98
N ILE A 295 13.01 10.13 -1.52
CA ILE A 295 12.93 11.26 -2.45
C ILE A 295 12.99 12.61 -1.73
N PRO A 296 14.03 13.43 -1.93
CA PRO A 296 14.24 14.70 -1.21
C PRO A 296 13.53 15.88 -1.90
N SER A 297 12.24 15.76 -2.21
CA SER A 297 11.51 16.83 -2.91
C SER A 297 11.00 17.92 -1.98
N LYS A 298 10.94 19.17 -2.51
CA LYS A 298 10.27 20.32 -1.89
C LYS A 298 8.84 20.50 -2.41
N ASP A 299 8.48 19.82 -3.50
CA ASP A 299 7.12 19.88 -4.03
C ASP A 299 6.18 19.14 -3.07
N LYS A 300 5.13 19.80 -2.63
CA LYS A 300 4.13 19.22 -1.72
C LYS A 300 3.29 18.10 -2.35
N LYS A 301 3.30 17.96 -3.68
CA LYS A 301 2.69 16.83 -4.38
C LYS A 301 3.52 15.56 -4.23
N VAL A 302 4.82 15.70 -3.96
CA VAL A 302 5.73 14.60 -3.65
C VAL A 302 5.61 14.32 -2.15
N GLY A 303 4.52 13.69 -1.77
CA GLY A 303 4.18 13.28 -0.41
C GLY A 303 3.88 11.80 -0.36
N HIS A 304 3.14 11.38 0.63
CA HIS A 304 2.75 9.99 0.84
C HIS A 304 2.19 9.35 -0.44
N VAL A 305 2.75 8.24 -0.86
CA VAL A 305 2.41 7.45 -2.06
C VAL A 305 2.30 8.27 -3.36
N HIS A 306 3.19 9.27 -3.52
CA HIS A 306 3.15 10.18 -4.67
C HIS A 306 3.29 9.48 -6.03
N ASN A 307 4.04 8.38 -6.07
CA ASN A 307 4.26 7.60 -7.29
C ASN A 307 3.01 6.80 -7.71
N ILE A 308 2.06 6.59 -6.81
CA ILE A 308 0.73 6.03 -7.09
C ILE A 308 -0.23 7.16 -7.53
N ASN A 309 -0.32 8.22 -6.72
CA ASN A 309 -1.29 9.30 -6.91
C ASN A 309 -0.96 10.24 -8.07
N PHE A 310 0.33 10.43 -8.36
CA PHE A 310 0.84 11.35 -9.39
C PHE A 310 1.98 10.70 -10.19
N PRO A 311 1.73 9.60 -10.92
CA PRO A 311 2.77 8.79 -11.56
C PRO A 311 3.56 9.56 -12.64
N ASP A 312 3.03 10.69 -13.13
CA ASP A 312 3.67 11.52 -14.15
C ASP A 312 4.66 12.55 -13.62
N LEU A 313 4.75 12.77 -12.30
CA LEU A 313 5.77 13.65 -11.72
C LEU A 313 7.17 13.08 -12.01
N PRO A 314 8.20 13.94 -12.21
CA PRO A 314 9.57 13.46 -12.38
C PRO A 314 10.03 12.52 -11.25
N GLU A 315 9.76 12.88 -10.01
CA GLU A 315 10.10 12.10 -8.82
C GLU A 315 9.37 10.75 -8.79
N SER A 316 8.10 10.73 -9.23
CA SER A 316 7.31 9.49 -9.32
C SER A 316 7.84 8.55 -10.40
N ARG A 317 8.25 9.11 -11.54
CA ARG A 317 8.91 8.34 -12.61
C ARG A 317 10.26 7.79 -12.17
N GLU A 318 11.00 8.53 -11.33
CA GLU A 318 12.24 8.04 -10.72
C GLU A 318 11.97 6.82 -9.84
N VAL A 319 10.99 6.89 -8.92
CA VAL A 319 10.61 5.75 -8.07
C VAL A 319 10.21 4.55 -8.94
N ASN A 320 9.24 4.74 -9.84
CA ASN A 320 8.72 3.66 -10.68
C ASN A 320 9.82 3.07 -11.59
N GLY A 321 10.71 3.89 -12.13
CA GLY A 321 11.86 3.45 -12.93
C GLY A 321 12.86 2.62 -12.11
N ARG A 322 13.11 2.99 -10.85
CA ARG A 322 13.97 2.22 -9.94
C ARG A 322 13.33 0.88 -9.56
N MET A 323 12.02 0.85 -9.30
CA MET A 323 11.29 -0.40 -9.07
C MET A 323 11.37 -1.35 -10.27
N ILE A 324 11.17 -0.85 -11.49
CA ILE A 324 11.32 -1.62 -12.74
C ILE A 324 12.74 -2.15 -12.89
N ALA A 325 13.75 -1.32 -12.64
CA ALA A 325 15.14 -1.74 -12.70
C ALA A 325 15.48 -2.82 -11.66
N PHE A 326 14.91 -2.70 -10.45
CA PHE A 326 15.03 -3.72 -9.41
C PHE A 326 14.44 -5.06 -9.86
N MET A 327 13.20 -5.09 -10.38
CA MET A 327 12.58 -6.32 -10.89
C MET A 327 13.43 -6.97 -12.00
N ARG A 328 13.94 -6.17 -12.93
CA ARG A 328 14.82 -6.68 -13.99
C ARG A 328 16.13 -7.31 -13.47
N ARG A 329 16.71 -6.75 -12.41
CA ARG A 329 17.90 -7.38 -11.77
C ARG A 329 17.56 -8.70 -11.15
N CYS A 330 16.47 -8.78 -10.37
CA CYS A 330 16.04 -10.04 -9.76
C CYS A 330 15.77 -11.13 -10.80
N LEU A 331 15.22 -10.78 -11.98
CA LEU A 331 15.00 -11.74 -13.07
C LEU A 331 16.31 -12.21 -13.75
N ASN A 332 17.36 -11.40 -13.76
CA ASN A 332 18.65 -11.77 -14.36
C ASN A 332 19.53 -12.61 -13.41
N GLU A 333 19.16 -12.73 -12.15
CA GLU A 333 19.86 -13.53 -11.14
C GLU A 333 19.28 -14.96 -11.03
N LEU A 334 18.18 -15.25 -11.78
CA LEU A 334 17.59 -16.58 -12.00
C LEU A 334 18.33 -17.33 -13.12
#